data_f0a6b4b256d385c3e5e04d25ba9bbf5f
#
_entry.id   f0a6b4b256d385c3e5e04d25ba9bbf5f
#
_cell.length_a   1.000
_cell.length_b   1.000
_cell.length_c   1.000
_cell.angle_alpha   90.00
_cell.angle_beta   90.00
_cell.angle_gamma   90.00
#
_symmetry.space_group_name_H-M   'P 1'
#
loop_
_entity.id
_entity.type
_entity.pdbx_description
1 polymer ?
#
loop_
_entity_poly.entity_id
_entity_poly.type
_entity_poly.pdbx_seq_one_letter_code
_entity_poly.pdbx_strand_id
1 'polypeptide(L)'
;MTQTTGDGGKLLGRAAFVTGGTRGIGAAICRSLATQGADVAAGYSGNEQAAEQFAQEFANSFPDRRLTVHRGDISSADDCRRCVAEVVEQHGRLDILVNNAGITADRSVLKMSDDDWRRVIDVNLSGAFYLSQAALLHMLERGSGRIVMISSVIGEMGNIGQVNYASAKAGLFGLTKTLARESAMQLQRAGKQDGIGITVNTVTPGFIETEMLASVPEKVLDGIRAKIPLGRLGQPEEIARVVHFLAADASSYITGQVWGVNGGLDM
;
A
#
# COMPACT_ATOMS: atom_id res chain seq x y z
N MET A 1 -2.66 -2.54 32.81
CA MET A 1 -3.29 -2.86 31.51
C MET A 1 -4.74 -2.39 31.56
N THR A 2 -4.98 -1.16 31.18
CA THR A 2 -6.34 -0.61 31.09
C THR A 2 -6.89 -0.93 29.71
N GLN A 3 -7.85 -1.85 29.64
CA GLN A 3 -8.71 -2.02 28.47
C GLN A 3 -9.56 -0.78 28.31
N THR A 4 -9.22 0.10 27.40
CA THR A 4 -10.13 1.10 26.89
C THR A 4 -11.04 0.44 25.87
N THR A 5 -12.16 -0.10 26.34
CA THR A 5 -13.33 -0.37 25.51
C THR A 5 -14.01 0.97 25.23
N GLY A 6 -13.41 1.76 24.36
CA GLY A 6 -14.06 2.94 23.79
C GLY A 6 -14.49 2.58 22.38
N ASP A 7 -15.66 3.01 22.02
CA ASP A 7 -16.36 2.88 20.72
C ASP A 7 -15.64 3.63 19.56
N GLY A 8 -14.34 3.89 19.69
CA GLY A 8 -13.44 4.47 18.69
C GLY A 8 -12.54 3.40 18.11
N GLY A 9 -12.53 3.26 16.78
CA GLY A 9 -11.69 2.32 16.06
C GLY A 9 -10.20 2.47 16.41
N LYS A 10 -9.40 1.44 16.11
CA LYS A 10 -7.96 1.33 16.45
C LYS A 10 -7.09 2.44 15.82
N LEU A 11 -7.62 3.18 14.85
CA LEU A 11 -6.92 4.23 14.09
C LEU A 11 -7.57 5.61 14.26
N LEU A 12 -8.37 5.80 15.31
CA LEU A 12 -9.04 7.08 15.55
C LEU A 12 -8.01 8.24 15.66
N GLY A 13 -8.27 9.33 14.92
CA GLY A 13 -7.40 10.50 14.86
C GLY A 13 -6.11 10.29 14.08
N ARG A 14 -5.98 9.22 13.30
CA ARG A 14 -4.88 8.99 12.34
C ARG A 14 -5.29 9.44 10.95
N ALA A 15 -4.31 9.89 10.16
CA ALA A 15 -4.46 10.16 8.75
C ALA A 15 -3.65 9.16 7.91
N ALA A 16 -4.30 8.56 6.93
CA ALA A 16 -3.70 7.58 6.03
C ALA A 16 -3.66 8.08 4.59
N PHE A 17 -2.53 7.90 3.90
CA PHE A 17 -2.42 8.10 2.47
C PHE A 17 -2.26 6.76 1.75
N VAL A 18 -3.17 6.44 0.82
CA VAL A 18 -3.18 5.20 0.05
C VAL A 18 -3.04 5.54 -1.43
N THR A 19 -1.93 5.17 -2.06
CA THR A 19 -1.73 5.36 -3.50
C THR A 19 -2.52 4.35 -4.31
N GLY A 20 -3.12 4.79 -5.44
CA GLY A 20 -4.09 3.95 -6.16
C GLY A 20 -5.29 3.60 -5.29
N GLY A 21 -5.71 4.53 -4.40
CA GLY A 21 -6.71 4.32 -3.36
C GLY A 21 -8.16 4.34 -3.84
N THR A 22 -8.42 4.64 -5.11
CA THR A 22 -9.78 4.87 -5.61
C THR A 22 -10.44 3.63 -6.24
N ARG A 23 -9.72 2.50 -6.36
CA ARG A 23 -10.25 1.24 -6.91
C ARG A 23 -9.53 0.00 -6.35
N GLY A 24 -10.10 -1.17 -6.61
CA GLY A 24 -9.50 -2.47 -6.29
C GLY A 24 -9.01 -2.59 -4.84
N ILE A 25 -7.81 -3.14 -4.66
CA ILE A 25 -7.18 -3.32 -3.34
C ILE A 25 -7.05 -1.99 -2.60
N GLY A 26 -6.66 -0.90 -3.29
CA GLY A 26 -6.50 0.42 -2.68
C GLY A 26 -7.79 0.96 -2.08
N ALA A 27 -8.91 0.85 -2.80
CA ALA A 27 -10.23 1.27 -2.31
C ALA A 27 -10.68 0.44 -1.08
N ALA A 28 -10.44 -0.88 -1.10
CA ALA A 28 -10.72 -1.74 0.04
C ALA A 28 -9.87 -1.36 1.26
N ILE A 29 -8.59 -1.02 1.05
CA ILE A 29 -7.70 -0.51 2.11
C ILE A 29 -8.25 0.80 2.68
N CYS A 30 -8.61 1.77 1.83
CA CYS A 30 -9.20 3.05 2.27
C CYS A 30 -10.44 2.82 3.15
N ARG A 31 -11.38 1.99 2.71
CA ARG A 31 -12.58 1.65 3.46
C ARG A 31 -12.25 0.95 4.79
N SER A 32 -11.30 0.01 4.77
CA SER A 32 -10.89 -0.72 5.98
C SER A 32 -10.25 0.20 7.02
N LEU A 33 -9.38 1.13 6.60
CA LEU A 33 -8.77 2.12 7.49
C LEU A 33 -9.81 3.08 8.07
N ALA A 34 -10.77 3.54 7.25
CA ALA A 34 -11.88 4.39 7.70
C ALA A 34 -12.79 3.68 8.72
N THR A 35 -13.10 2.40 8.52
CA THR A 35 -13.84 1.56 9.49
C THR A 35 -13.12 1.50 10.84
N GLN A 36 -11.78 1.58 10.85
CA GLN A 36 -10.98 1.64 12.06
C GLN A 36 -10.80 3.07 12.62
N GLY A 37 -11.45 4.06 12.04
CA GLY A 37 -11.49 5.43 12.54
C GLY A 37 -10.46 6.38 11.92
N ALA A 38 -9.69 5.98 10.92
CA ALA A 38 -8.74 6.87 10.24
C ALA A 38 -9.45 7.82 9.27
N ASP A 39 -8.93 9.04 9.13
CA ASP A 39 -9.16 9.88 7.97
C ASP A 39 -8.26 9.41 6.82
N VAL A 40 -8.71 9.56 5.57
CA VAL A 40 -8.09 8.93 4.42
C VAL A 40 -7.81 9.93 3.31
N ALA A 41 -6.62 9.86 2.75
CA ALA A 41 -6.25 10.46 1.48
C ALA A 41 -6.09 9.35 0.44
N ALA A 42 -6.81 9.42 -0.68
CA ALA A 42 -6.76 8.44 -1.76
C ALA A 42 -6.04 9.03 -2.98
N GLY A 43 -4.88 8.45 -3.34
CA GLY A 43 -4.13 8.84 -4.54
C GLY A 43 -4.69 8.20 -5.81
N TYR A 44 -4.67 8.94 -6.92
CA TYR A 44 -5.00 8.43 -8.26
C TYR A 44 -4.15 9.14 -9.33
N SER A 45 -4.05 8.58 -10.54
CA SER A 45 -3.27 9.21 -11.62
C SER A 45 -4.12 9.71 -12.79
N GLY A 46 -4.96 8.88 -13.39
CA GLY A 46 -5.57 9.21 -14.68
C GLY A 46 -7.09 9.19 -14.74
N ASN A 47 -7.78 8.47 -13.85
CA ASN A 47 -9.24 8.33 -13.91
C ASN A 47 -9.91 9.21 -12.83
N GLU A 48 -10.17 10.46 -13.19
CA GLU A 48 -10.81 11.46 -12.31
C GLU A 48 -12.25 11.08 -11.98
N GLN A 49 -13.00 10.59 -12.96
CA GLN A 49 -14.39 10.16 -12.75
C GLN A 49 -14.50 9.03 -11.71
N ALA A 50 -13.59 8.04 -11.77
CA ALA A 50 -13.56 6.97 -10.77
C ALA A 50 -13.16 7.49 -9.39
N ALA A 51 -12.30 8.52 -9.32
CA ALA A 51 -11.93 9.14 -8.06
C ALA A 51 -13.09 9.92 -7.44
N GLU A 52 -13.86 10.66 -8.24
CA GLU A 52 -15.06 11.36 -7.81
C GLU A 52 -16.16 10.39 -7.33
N GLN A 53 -16.41 9.34 -8.10
CA GLN A 53 -17.37 8.30 -7.71
C GLN A 53 -16.97 7.65 -6.38
N PHE A 54 -15.70 7.27 -6.23
CA PHE A 54 -15.18 6.71 -4.99
C PHE A 54 -15.37 7.67 -3.82
N ALA A 55 -15.12 8.98 -4.02
CA ALA A 55 -15.29 9.99 -2.98
C ALA A 55 -16.75 10.11 -2.53
N GLN A 56 -17.70 10.06 -3.45
CA GLN A 56 -19.13 10.10 -3.13
C GLN A 56 -19.58 8.85 -2.35
N GLU A 57 -19.18 7.65 -2.82
CA GLU A 57 -19.47 6.39 -2.14
C GLU A 57 -18.87 6.35 -0.72
N PHE A 58 -17.64 6.84 -0.58
CA PHE A 58 -16.96 6.91 0.71
C PHE A 58 -17.66 7.86 1.67
N ALA A 59 -18.02 9.06 1.25
CA ALA A 59 -18.73 10.03 2.07
C ALA A 59 -20.09 9.49 2.58
N ASN A 60 -20.81 8.75 1.73
CA ASN A 60 -22.07 8.10 2.12
C ASN A 60 -21.85 6.98 3.16
N SER A 61 -20.75 6.24 3.05
CA SER A 61 -20.45 5.09 3.91
C SER A 61 -19.79 5.50 5.24
N PHE A 62 -19.04 6.60 5.23
CA PHE A 62 -18.24 7.09 6.36
C PHE A 62 -18.45 8.59 6.61
N PRO A 63 -19.65 9.04 6.97
CA PRO A 63 -19.97 10.48 7.09
C PRO A 63 -19.12 11.21 8.14
N ASP A 64 -18.62 10.49 9.15
CA ASP A 64 -17.77 11.03 10.22
C ASP A 64 -16.27 10.94 9.93
N ARG A 65 -15.88 10.50 8.74
CA ARG A 65 -14.47 10.39 8.32
C ARG A 65 -14.17 11.33 7.16
N ARG A 66 -13.03 11.97 7.26
CA ARG A 66 -12.56 12.83 6.18
C ARG A 66 -11.95 11.99 5.08
N LEU A 67 -12.37 12.23 3.83
CA LEU A 67 -11.66 11.77 2.64
C LEU A 67 -11.17 12.95 1.82
N THR A 68 -9.93 12.84 1.31
CA THR A 68 -9.41 13.70 0.26
C THR A 68 -8.90 12.85 -0.90
N VAL A 69 -8.95 13.38 -2.11
CA VAL A 69 -8.41 12.70 -3.30
C VAL A 69 -7.26 13.51 -3.89
N HIS A 70 -6.18 12.85 -4.26
CA HIS A 70 -4.94 13.49 -4.71
C HIS A 70 -4.51 12.91 -6.05
N ARG A 71 -4.47 13.78 -7.07
CA ARG A 71 -3.97 13.39 -8.38
C ARG A 71 -2.44 13.53 -8.43
N GLY A 72 -1.75 12.48 -8.86
CA GLY A 72 -0.30 12.51 -9.07
C GLY A 72 0.21 11.31 -9.84
N ASP A 73 1.27 11.51 -10.60
CA ASP A 73 2.04 10.44 -11.22
C ASP A 73 3.15 10.01 -10.25
N ILE A 74 3.01 8.82 -9.68
CA ILE A 74 3.98 8.33 -8.68
C ILE A 74 5.34 7.94 -9.29
N SER A 75 5.49 7.91 -10.62
CA SER A 75 6.80 7.80 -11.26
C SER A 75 7.59 9.11 -11.18
N SER A 76 6.92 10.24 -10.89
CA SER A 76 7.51 11.55 -10.68
C SER A 76 7.80 11.81 -9.21
N ALA A 77 9.07 12.04 -8.88
CA ALA A 77 9.48 12.36 -7.51
C ALA A 77 8.84 13.67 -7.01
N ASP A 78 8.65 14.65 -7.89
CA ASP A 78 8.05 15.93 -7.54
C ASP A 78 6.54 15.79 -7.26
N ASP A 79 5.82 15.01 -8.06
CA ASP A 79 4.42 14.69 -7.79
C ASP A 79 4.26 13.92 -6.45
N CYS A 80 5.15 12.99 -6.17
CA CYS A 80 5.15 12.26 -4.91
C CYS A 80 5.32 13.20 -3.71
N ARG A 81 6.28 14.13 -3.77
CA ARG A 81 6.51 15.13 -2.72
C ARG A 81 5.33 16.07 -2.55
N ARG A 82 4.79 16.56 -3.67
CA ARG A 82 3.60 17.42 -3.69
C ARG A 82 2.40 16.72 -3.06
N CYS A 83 2.07 15.49 -3.47
CA CYS A 83 0.94 14.75 -2.90
C CYS A 83 1.09 14.53 -1.37
N VAL A 84 2.29 14.18 -0.90
CA VAL A 84 2.53 14.04 0.55
C VAL A 84 2.34 15.38 1.27
N ALA A 85 2.84 16.49 0.72
CA ALA A 85 2.68 17.82 1.30
C ALA A 85 1.20 18.23 1.36
N GLU A 86 0.43 18.03 0.28
CA GLU A 86 -1.02 18.28 0.25
C GLU A 86 -1.78 17.45 1.30
N VAL A 87 -1.43 16.18 1.47
CA VAL A 87 -2.05 15.32 2.51
C VAL A 87 -1.75 15.87 3.90
N VAL A 88 -0.49 16.23 4.18
CA VAL A 88 -0.10 16.81 5.48
C VAL A 88 -0.81 18.14 5.71
N GLU A 89 -0.90 19.01 4.71
CA GLU A 89 -1.60 20.28 4.80
C GLU A 89 -3.09 20.09 5.09
N GLN A 90 -3.75 19.21 4.32
CA GLN A 90 -5.20 19.03 4.43
C GLN A 90 -5.61 18.27 5.69
N HIS A 91 -4.88 17.25 6.13
CA HIS A 91 -5.21 16.43 7.30
C HIS A 91 -4.48 16.89 8.57
N GLY A 92 -3.53 17.83 8.49
CA GLY A 92 -2.68 18.27 9.60
C GLY A 92 -1.65 17.22 10.06
N ARG A 93 -1.64 16.05 9.43
CA ARG A 93 -0.76 14.91 9.77
C ARG A 93 -0.74 13.84 8.68
N LEU A 94 0.31 13.01 8.69
CA LEU A 94 0.37 11.75 7.94
C LEU A 94 0.94 10.68 8.88
N ASP A 95 0.12 9.70 9.24
CA ASP A 95 0.49 8.62 10.15
C ASP A 95 0.72 7.29 9.44
N ILE A 96 0.01 7.07 8.35
CA ILE A 96 -0.02 5.80 7.62
C ILE A 96 0.19 6.09 6.14
N LEU A 97 1.25 5.53 5.55
CA LEU A 97 1.44 5.52 4.10
C LEU A 97 1.26 4.09 3.59
N VAL A 98 0.39 3.91 2.61
CA VAL A 98 0.24 2.63 1.89
C VAL A 98 0.65 2.81 0.44
N ASN A 99 1.81 2.29 0.07
CA ASN A 99 2.32 2.24 -1.29
C ASN A 99 1.64 1.06 -2.02
N ASN A 100 0.46 1.31 -2.57
CA ASN A 100 -0.36 0.29 -3.24
C ASN A 100 -0.39 0.46 -4.76
N ALA A 101 -0.26 1.67 -5.29
CA ALA A 101 -0.31 1.89 -6.74
C ALA A 101 0.73 1.03 -7.47
N GLY A 102 0.33 0.51 -8.63
CA GLY A 102 1.19 -0.30 -9.46
C GLY A 102 0.57 -0.57 -10.83
N ILE A 103 1.44 -0.89 -11.77
CA ILE A 103 1.08 -1.24 -13.15
C ILE A 103 1.81 -2.50 -13.58
N THR A 104 1.30 -3.15 -14.62
CA THR A 104 1.97 -4.22 -15.36
C THR A 104 2.21 -3.80 -16.81
N ALA A 105 3.24 -4.36 -17.42
CA ALA A 105 3.52 -4.30 -18.86
C ALA A 105 4.16 -5.63 -19.26
N ASP A 106 3.30 -6.62 -19.47
CA ASP A 106 3.72 -8.02 -19.60
C ASP A 106 4.27 -8.29 -21.01
N ARG A 107 5.51 -8.75 -21.08
CA ARG A 107 6.20 -9.16 -22.28
C ARG A 107 7.21 -10.25 -21.96
N SER A 108 7.42 -11.20 -22.87
CA SER A 108 8.56 -12.13 -22.72
C SER A 108 9.87 -11.32 -22.69
N VAL A 109 10.86 -11.78 -21.95
CA VAL A 109 12.13 -11.07 -21.74
C VAL A 109 12.80 -10.64 -23.04
N LEU A 110 12.72 -11.46 -24.10
CA LEU A 110 13.31 -11.15 -25.41
C LEU A 110 12.54 -10.08 -26.21
N LYS A 111 11.30 -9.75 -25.82
CA LYS A 111 10.43 -8.76 -26.48
C LYS A 111 10.15 -7.54 -25.61
N MET A 112 10.62 -7.54 -24.37
CA MET A 112 10.42 -6.43 -23.45
C MET A 112 11.28 -5.24 -23.90
N SER A 113 10.63 -4.10 -24.11
CA SER A 113 11.32 -2.85 -24.43
C SER A 113 11.91 -2.21 -23.16
N ASP A 114 12.92 -1.38 -23.33
CA ASP A 114 13.48 -0.57 -22.24
C ASP A 114 12.42 0.33 -21.61
N ASP A 115 11.47 0.83 -22.41
CA ASP A 115 10.38 1.67 -21.92
C ASP A 115 9.37 0.87 -21.08
N ASP A 116 8.99 -0.35 -21.49
CA ASP A 116 8.17 -1.25 -20.68
C ASP A 116 8.85 -1.57 -19.34
N TRP A 117 10.16 -1.78 -19.37
CA TRP A 117 10.96 -2.01 -18.17
C TRP A 117 10.95 -0.79 -17.26
N ARG A 118 11.42 0.36 -17.76
CA ARG A 118 11.54 1.61 -16.97
C ARG A 118 10.22 2.02 -16.38
N ARG A 119 9.16 2.05 -17.18
CA ARG A 119 7.82 2.45 -16.73
C ARG A 119 7.33 1.63 -15.54
N VAL A 120 7.54 0.30 -15.55
CA VAL A 120 7.12 -0.56 -14.45
C VAL A 120 8.00 -0.36 -13.22
N ILE A 121 9.32 -0.23 -13.38
CA ILE A 121 10.24 0.05 -12.27
C ILE A 121 9.93 1.42 -11.65
N ASP A 122 9.73 2.44 -12.46
CA ASP A 122 9.51 3.81 -11.98
C ASP A 122 8.21 3.93 -11.18
N VAL A 123 7.13 3.32 -11.65
CA VAL A 123 5.86 3.33 -10.92
C VAL A 123 5.90 2.43 -9.68
N ASN A 124 6.32 1.15 -9.83
CA ASN A 124 6.11 0.15 -8.79
C ASN A 124 7.18 0.15 -7.69
N LEU A 125 8.39 0.65 -7.99
CA LEU A 125 9.52 0.67 -7.05
C LEU A 125 9.99 2.08 -6.74
N SER A 126 10.37 2.87 -7.76
CA SER A 126 10.88 4.24 -7.56
C SER A 126 9.81 5.11 -6.89
N GLY A 127 8.53 5.02 -7.32
CA GLY A 127 7.42 5.75 -6.71
C GLY A 127 7.23 5.43 -5.24
N ALA A 128 7.30 4.15 -4.87
CA ALA A 128 7.23 3.75 -3.46
C ALA A 128 8.40 4.31 -2.63
N PHE A 129 9.59 4.41 -3.21
CA PHE A 129 10.73 5.05 -2.58
C PHE A 129 10.50 6.57 -2.39
N TYR A 130 10.07 7.30 -3.43
CA TYR A 130 9.86 8.75 -3.36
C TYR A 130 8.79 9.12 -2.31
N LEU A 131 7.67 8.41 -2.32
CA LEU A 131 6.60 8.60 -1.34
C LEU A 131 7.05 8.29 0.09
N SER A 132 7.78 7.18 0.27
CA SER A 132 8.28 6.79 1.59
C SER A 132 9.30 7.80 2.12
N GLN A 133 10.20 8.31 1.26
CA GLN A 133 11.16 9.35 1.62
C GLN A 133 10.45 10.62 2.10
N ALA A 134 9.45 11.09 1.34
CA ALA A 134 8.68 12.28 1.69
C ALA A 134 7.88 12.11 2.99
N ALA A 135 7.21 10.96 3.15
CA ALA A 135 6.43 10.67 4.35
C ALA A 135 7.31 10.52 5.61
N LEU A 136 8.49 9.89 5.46
CA LEU A 136 9.43 9.68 6.57
C LEU A 136 9.92 10.99 7.21
N LEU A 137 10.13 12.04 6.43
CA LEU A 137 10.50 13.37 6.98
C LEU A 137 9.49 13.81 8.02
N HIS A 138 8.20 13.75 7.68
CA HIS A 138 7.10 14.12 8.57
C HIS A 138 6.94 13.15 9.75
N MET A 139 7.04 11.83 9.49
CA MET A 139 6.92 10.80 10.53
C MET A 139 8.05 10.86 11.57
N LEU A 140 9.28 11.17 11.16
CA LEU A 140 10.42 11.33 12.06
C LEU A 140 10.27 12.55 12.97
N GLU A 141 9.73 13.67 12.46
CA GLU A 141 9.43 14.84 13.31
C GLU A 141 8.42 14.49 14.40
N ARG A 142 7.45 13.65 14.09
CA ARG A 142 6.40 13.20 15.03
C ARG A 142 6.82 12.04 15.93
N GLY A 143 7.89 11.32 15.59
CA GLY A 143 8.36 10.14 16.31
C GLY A 143 7.53 8.87 16.08
N SER A 144 6.59 8.88 15.12
CA SER A 144 5.69 7.75 14.84
C SER A 144 5.22 7.70 13.41
N GLY A 145 5.02 6.49 12.87
CA GLY A 145 4.51 6.29 11.52
C GLY A 145 4.35 4.81 11.16
N ARG A 146 3.57 4.55 10.12
CA ARG A 146 3.34 3.22 9.55
C ARG A 146 3.48 3.31 8.04
N ILE A 147 4.39 2.53 7.47
CA ILE A 147 4.55 2.41 6.02
C ILE A 147 4.28 0.96 5.64
N VAL A 148 3.33 0.76 4.73
CA VAL A 148 2.99 -0.56 4.20
C VAL A 148 3.18 -0.56 2.70
N MET A 149 4.02 -1.47 2.22
CA MET A 149 4.24 -1.72 0.79
C MET A 149 3.31 -2.83 0.32
N ILE A 150 2.58 -2.62 -0.78
CA ILE A 150 1.83 -3.68 -1.44
C ILE A 150 2.69 -4.23 -2.57
N SER A 151 3.33 -5.36 -2.29
CA SER A 151 4.11 -6.11 -3.27
C SER A 151 3.22 -7.11 -4.04
N SER A 152 3.69 -8.30 -4.25
CA SER A 152 2.97 -9.40 -4.91
C SER A 152 3.69 -10.71 -4.65
N VAL A 153 2.96 -11.82 -4.65
CA VAL A 153 3.52 -13.18 -4.72
C VAL A 153 4.45 -13.34 -5.93
N ILE A 154 4.21 -12.58 -7.01
CA ILE A 154 5.07 -12.57 -8.20
C ILE A 154 6.47 -12.00 -7.89
N GLY A 155 6.59 -11.12 -6.90
CA GLY A 155 7.88 -10.64 -6.40
C GLY A 155 8.68 -11.73 -5.66
N GLU A 156 8.03 -12.76 -5.16
CA GLU A 156 8.62 -13.92 -4.46
C GLU A 156 8.99 -15.03 -5.45
N MET A 157 8.03 -15.47 -6.28
CA MET A 157 8.19 -16.64 -7.15
C MET A 157 8.62 -16.29 -8.58
N GLY A 158 8.48 -15.04 -9.04
CA GLY A 158 8.56 -14.68 -10.46
C GLY A 158 7.34 -15.15 -11.27
N ASN A 159 7.24 -14.67 -12.51
CA ASN A 159 6.24 -15.14 -13.46
C ASN A 159 6.71 -14.91 -14.89
N ILE A 160 6.33 -15.82 -15.80
CA ILE A 160 6.66 -15.71 -17.24
C ILE A 160 6.04 -14.42 -17.79
N GLY A 161 6.84 -13.62 -18.50
CA GLY A 161 6.38 -12.36 -19.10
C GLY A 161 6.38 -11.14 -18.18
N GLN A 162 6.77 -11.30 -16.92
CA GLN A 162 6.69 -10.25 -15.89
C GLN A 162 8.03 -9.93 -15.24
N VAL A 163 9.14 -10.01 -15.98
CA VAL A 163 10.47 -9.76 -15.42
C VAL A 163 10.61 -8.35 -14.80
N ASN A 164 10.01 -7.32 -15.42
CA ASN A 164 9.95 -5.96 -14.89
C ASN A 164 9.12 -5.87 -13.60
N TYR A 165 7.92 -6.45 -13.62
CA TYR A 165 7.00 -6.44 -12.48
C TYR A 165 7.54 -7.25 -11.30
N ALA A 166 8.02 -8.46 -11.54
CA ALA A 166 8.64 -9.31 -10.52
C ALA A 166 9.84 -8.61 -9.87
N SER A 167 10.73 -8.01 -10.69
CA SER A 167 11.90 -7.27 -10.19
C SER A 167 11.50 -6.07 -9.35
N ALA A 168 10.50 -5.27 -9.79
CA ALA A 168 10.01 -4.13 -9.04
C ALA A 168 9.41 -4.56 -7.69
N LYS A 169 8.56 -5.60 -7.70
CA LYS A 169 7.88 -6.08 -6.49
C LYS A 169 8.85 -6.78 -5.53
N ALA A 170 9.85 -7.51 -6.01
CA ALA A 170 10.95 -8.03 -5.20
C ALA A 170 11.81 -6.92 -4.59
N GLY A 171 12.07 -5.83 -5.33
CA GLY A 171 12.81 -4.67 -4.85
C GLY A 171 12.19 -4.01 -3.62
N LEU A 172 10.86 -4.08 -3.46
CA LEU A 172 10.17 -3.59 -2.28
C LEU A 172 10.57 -4.30 -0.99
N PHE A 173 11.03 -5.55 -1.04
CA PHE A 173 11.50 -6.27 0.15
C PHE A 173 12.79 -5.66 0.72
N GLY A 174 13.75 -5.34 -0.17
CA GLY A 174 14.97 -4.63 0.21
C GLY A 174 14.67 -3.23 0.74
N LEU A 175 13.81 -2.49 0.04
CA LEU A 175 13.37 -1.15 0.44
C LEU A 175 12.73 -1.19 1.84
N THR A 176 11.81 -2.11 2.10
CA THR A 176 11.14 -2.30 3.39
C THR A 176 12.12 -2.54 4.53
N LYS A 177 13.04 -3.50 4.35
CA LYS A 177 14.01 -3.86 5.40
C LYS A 177 14.98 -2.73 5.70
N THR A 178 15.39 -1.99 4.68
CA THR A 178 16.31 -0.85 4.83
C THR A 178 15.60 0.31 5.53
N LEU A 179 14.43 0.72 5.05
CA LEU A 179 13.66 1.80 5.66
C LEU A 179 13.29 1.52 7.12
N ALA A 180 12.95 0.27 7.47
CA ALA A 180 12.68 -0.12 8.85
C ALA A 180 13.90 0.12 9.76
N ARG A 181 15.10 -0.25 9.31
CA ARG A 181 16.36 -0.05 10.08
C ARG A 181 16.75 1.42 10.16
N GLU A 182 16.68 2.14 9.06
CA GLU A 182 17.04 3.55 9.01
C GLU A 182 16.09 4.41 9.84
N SER A 183 14.79 4.13 9.80
CA SER A 183 13.80 4.84 10.62
C SER A 183 14.08 4.66 12.11
N ALA A 184 14.37 3.44 12.56
CA ALA A 184 14.71 3.16 13.95
C ALA A 184 16.00 3.89 14.36
N MET A 185 17.05 3.86 13.52
CA MET A 185 18.30 4.57 13.76
C MET A 185 18.09 6.09 13.87
N GLN A 186 17.28 6.67 12.97
CA GLN A 186 17.01 8.12 13.00
C GLN A 186 16.22 8.53 14.24
N LEU A 187 15.23 7.73 14.67
CA LEU A 187 14.50 7.97 15.93
C LEU A 187 15.43 7.88 17.13
N GLN A 188 16.35 6.92 17.16
CA GLN A 188 17.34 6.81 18.22
C GLN A 188 18.26 8.04 18.28
N ARG A 189 18.77 8.50 17.14
CA ARG A 189 19.60 9.72 17.05
C ARG A 189 18.86 10.98 17.48
N ALA A 190 17.54 11.02 17.26
CA ALA A 190 16.68 12.12 17.66
C ALA A 190 16.18 12.02 19.13
N GLY A 191 16.53 10.97 19.88
CA GLY A 191 16.05 10.74 21.24
C GLY A 191 14.55 10.45 21.33
N LYS A 192 13.95 9.85 20.28
CA LYS A 192 12.50 9.57 20.15
C LYS A 192 12.17 8.07 20.15
N GLN A 193 13.04 7.23 20.70
CA GLN A 193 12.88 5.78 20.72
C GLN A 193 11.83 5.25 21.72
N ASP A 194 11.41 6.05 22.69
CA ASP A 194 10.48 5.62 23.74
C ASP A 194 9.00 5.63 23.31
N GLY A 195 8.72 6.07 22.09
CA GLY A 195 7.37 6.09 21.50
C GLY A 195 6.99 4.79 20.80
N ILE A 196 5.84 4.82 20.11
CA ILE A 196 5.36 3.68 19.29
C ILE A 196 6.18 3.45 18.02
N GLY A 197 7.10 4.34 17.71
CA GLY A 197 8.07 4.25 16.64
C GLY A 197 7.48 4.28 15.22
N ILE A 198 8.37 4.08 14.25
CA ILE A 198 8.01 3.95 12.84
C ILE A 198 8.22 2.50 12.42
N THR A 199 7.20 1.87 11.83
CA THR A 199 7.30 0.53 11.27
C THR A 199 7.13 0.56 9.75
N VAL A 200 7.87 -0.31 9.07
CA VAL A 200 7.80 -0.48 7.61
C VAL A 200 7.65 -1.96 7.31
N ASN A 201 6.56 -2.36 6.67
CA ASN A 201 6.27 -3.75 6.34
C ASN A 201 5.77 -3.89 4.90
N THR A 202 5.86 -5.08 4.36
CA THR A 202 5.34 -5.45 3.04
C THR A 202 4.24 -6.48 3.17
N VAL A 203 3.18 -6.34 2.38
CA VAL A 203 2.17 -7.38 2.13
C VAL A 203 2.37 -7.89 0.71
N THR A 204 2.34 -9.22 0.53
CA THR A 204 2.44 -9.89 -0.78
C THR A 204 1.12 -10.58 -1.10
N PRO A 205 0.18 -9.86 -1.79
CA PRO A 205 -1.05 -10.46 -2.27
C PRO A 205 -0.76 -11.58 -3.27
N GLY A 206 -1.59 -12.63 -3.23
CA GLY A 206 -1.73 -13.59 -4.32
C GLY A 206 -2.57 -13.03 -5.46
N PHE A 207 -3.30 -13.89 -6.15
CA PHE A 207 -4.28 -13.48 -7.17
C PHE A 207 -5.57 -13.00 -6.48
N ILE A 208 -5.85 -11.69 -6.59
CA ILE A 208 -6.96 -11.01 -5.92
C ILE A 208 -8.01 -10.62 -6.97
N GLU A 209 -9.28 -10.89 -6.67
CA GLU A 209 -10.41 -10.56 -7.53
C GLU A 209 -10.59 -9.05 -7.64
N THR A 210 -10.09 -8.46 -8.71
CA THR A 210 -10.13 -7.03 -9.01
C THR A 210 -10.44 -6.82 -10.49
N GLU A 211 -10.74 -5.59 -10.89
CA GLU A 211 -10.91 -5.21 -12.29
C GLU A 211 -9.72 -5.64 -13.18
N MET A 212 -8.53 -5.74 -12.62
CA MET A 212 -7.32 -6.18 -13.34
C MET A 212 -7.45 -7.62 -13.83
N LEU A 213 -8.18 -8.49 -13.13
CA LEU A 213 -8.45 -9.87 -13.52
C LEU A 213 -9.72 -10.03 -14.35
N ALA A 214 -10.58 -9.01 -14.43
CA ALA A 214 -11.85 -9.09 -15.15
C ALA A 214 -11.71 -9.38 -16.67
N SER A 215 -10.54 -9.05 -17.25
CA SER A 215 -10.22 -9.33 -18.64
C SER A 215 -9.55 -10.69 -18.88
N VAL A 216 -9.25 -11.45 -17.82
CA VAL A 216 -8.58 -12.75 -17.90
C VAL A 216 -9.61 -13.83 -18.23
N PRO A 217 -9.41 -14.66 -19.27
CA PRO A 217 -10.33 -15.74 -19.63
C PRO A 217 -10.53 -16.72 -18.47
N GLU A 218 -11.78 -17.18 -18.26
CA GLU A 218 -12.16 -18.07 -17.16
C GLU A 218 -11.31 -19.34 -17.08
N LYS A 219 -11.00 -19.95 -18.22
CA LYS A 219 -10.10 -21.12 -18.29
C LYS A 219 -8.71 -20.86 -17.69
N VAL A 220 -8.21 -19.63 -17.80
CA VAL A 220 -6.92 -19.22 -17.21
C VAL A 220 -7.10 -19.04 -15.70
N LEU A 221 -8.21 -18.43 -15.29
CA LEU A 221 -8.55 -18.27 -13.86
C LEU A 221 -8.71 -19.63 -13.16
N ASP A 222 -9.33 -20.62 -13.82
CA ASP A 222 -9.41 -21.99 -13.30
C ASP A 222 -8.03 -22.62 -13.12
N GLY A 223 -7.12 -22.40 -14.07
CA GLY A 223 -5.75 -22.84 -13.97
C GLY A 223 -4.97 -22.16 -12.83
N ILE A 224 -5.31 -20.92 -12.50
CA ILE A 224 -4.76 -20.20 -11.35
C ILE A 224 -5.34 -20.75 -10.06
N ARG A 225 -6.67 -20.87 -9.95
CA ARG A 225 -7.37 -21.42 -8.76
C ARG A 225 -6.84 -22.81 -8.38
N ALA A 226 -6.59 -23.65 -9.38
CA ALA A 226 -6.07 -25.01 -9.19
C ALA A 226 -4.66 -25.05 -8.55
N LYS A 227 -3.89 -23.94 -8.64
CA LYS A 227 -2.57 -23.83 -8.04
C LYS A 227 -2.60 -23.25 -6.62
N ILE A 228 -3.71 -22.61 -6.24
CA ILE A 228 -3.88 -22.01 -4.92
C ILE A 228 -4.39 -23.08 -3.94
N PRO A 229 -3.68 -23.40 -2.85
CA PRO A 229 -4.14 -24.38 -1.88
C PRO A 229 -5.55 -24.14 -1.34
N LEU A 230 -5.94 -22.87 -1.11
CA LEU A 230 -7.32 -22.54 -0.71
C LEU A 230 -8.34 -22.63 -1.85
N GLY A 231 -7.95 -22.94 -3.09
CA GLY A 231 -8.82 -23.22 -4.23
C GLY A 231 -9.62 -22.03 -4.78
N ARG A 232 -9.29 -20.80 -4.38
CA ARG A 232 -10.02 -19.59 -4.81
C ARG A 232 -9.07 -18.38 -4.94
N LEU A 233 -9.55 -17.37 -5.65
CA LEU A 233 -8.94 -16.05 -5.63
C LEU A 233 -9.19 -15.40 -4.27
N GLY A 234 -8.28 -14.51 -3.86
CA GLY A 234 -8.47 -13.66 -2.69
C GLY A 234 -9.40 -12.49 -3.00
N GLN A 235 -9.98 -11.90 -1.94
CA GLN A 235 -10.77 -10.68 -2.04
C GLN A 235 -9.93 -9.47 -1.61
N PRO A 236 -10.16 -8.26 -2.18
CA PRO A 236 -9.47 -7.03 -1.79
C PRO A 236 -9.52 -6.76 -0.28
N GLU A 237 -10.63 -7.11 0.38
CA GLU A 237 -10.87 -6.94 1.82
C GLU A 237 -9.92 -7.82 2.66
N GLU A 238 -9.49 -8.98 2.16
CA GLU A 238 -8.54 -9.86 2.85
C GLU A 238 -7.15 -9.20 2.91
N ILE A 239 -6.74 -8.49 1.85
CA ILE A 239 -5.52 -7.68 1.86
C ILE A 239 -5.67 -6.47 2.79
N ALA A 240 -6.78 -5.75 2.67
CA ALA A 240 -7.06 -4.57 3.47
C ALA A 240 -7.06 -4.87 4.97
N ARG A 241 -7.51 -6.06 5.39
CA ARG A 241 -7.49 -6.51 6.78
C ARG A 241 -6.07 -6.65 7.33
N VAL A 242 -5.12 -7.16 6.55
CA VAL A 242 -3.72 -7.27 6.97
C VAL A 242 -3.08 -5.89 7.01
N VAL A 243 -3.39 -5.02 6.06
CA VAL A 243 -2.89 -3.64 6.04
C VAL A 243 -3.32 -2.87 7.29
N HIS A 244 -4.62 -2.89 7.68
CA HIS A 244 -5.05 -2.18 8.87
C HIS A 244 -4.48 -2.79 10.16
N PHE A 245 -4.27 -4.12 10.21
CA PHE A 245 -3.59 -4.77 11.32
C PHE A 245 -2.15 -4.22 11.47
N LEU A 246 -1.39 -4.14 10.39
CA LEU A 246 -0.02 -3.62 10.39
C LEU A 246 0.02 -2.10 10.69
N ALA A 247 -1.04 -1.37 10.35
CA ALA A 247 -1.16 0.07 10.60
C ALA A 247 -1.51 0.41 12.07
N ALA A 248 -2.04 -0.54 12.82
CA ALA A 248 -2.44 -0.31 14.22
C ALA A 248 -1.24 -0.17 15.16
N ASP A 249 -1.42 0.59 16.26
CA ASP A 249 -0.39 0.76 17.28
C ASP A 249 -0.03 -0.56 17.98
N ALA A 250 -1.00 -1.47 18.10
CA ALA A 250 -0.78 -2.82 18.62
C ALA A 250 0.25 -3.64 17.82
N SER A 251 0.55 -3.23 16.57
CA SER A 251 1.55 -3.85 15.71
C SER A 251 2.90 -3.12 15.73
N SER A 252 3.14 -2.23 16.70
CA SER A 252 4.36 -1.40 16.79
C SER A 252 5.68 -2.21 16.93
N TYR A 253 5.60 -3.50 17.27
CA TYR A 253 6.78 -4.37 17.34
C TYR A 253 6.98 -5.20 16.06
N ILE A 254 6.19 -4.94 15.01
CA ILE A 254 6.26 -5.63 13.71
C ILE A 254 6.87 -4.68 12.69
N THR A 255 8.12 -4.90 12.30
CA THR A 255 8.79 -4.07 11.28
C THR A 255 9.77 -4.89 10.45
N GLY A 256 10.00 -4.48 9.20
CA GLY A 256 10.88 -5.14 8.25
C GLY A 256 10.36 -6.50 7.73
N GLN A 257 9.08 -6.83 7.95
CA GLN A 257 8.51 -8.12 7.62
C GLN A 257 7.83 -8.12 6.25
N VAL A 258 7.79 -9.30 5.63
CA VAL A 258 7.05 -9.59 4.39
C VAL A 258 5.94 -10.57 4.77
N TRP A 259 4.69 -10.20 4.49
CA TRP A 259 3.50 -10.94 4.89
C TRP A 259 2.78 -11.49 3.66
N GLY A 260 2.85 -12.80 3.46
CA GLY A 260 2.11 -13.51 2.41
C GLY A 260 0.60 -13.51 2.69
N VAL A 261 -0.19 -13.02 1.72
CA VAL A 261 -1.67 -13.13 1.74
C VAL A 261 -2.10 -13.67 0.38
N ASN A 262 -1.77 -14.93 0.14
CA ASN A 262 -1.77 -15.54 -1.20
C ASN A 262 -2.53 -16.88 -1.26
N GLY A 263 -3.25 -17.26 -0.21
CA GLY A 263 -4.01 -18.52 -0.16
C GLY A 263 -3.12 -19.77 -0.13
N GLY A 264 -1.84 -19.62 0.24
CA GLY A 264 -0.85 -20.71 0.29
C GLY A 264 -0.16 -20.94 -1.07
N LEU A 265 -0.32 -20.03 -2.05
CA LEU A 265 0.30 -20.16 -3.37
C LEU A 265 1.83 -20.17 -3.29
N ASP A 266 2.38 -19.44 -2.34
CA ASP A 266 3.78 -19.42 -1.96
C ASP A 266 3.90 -19.53 -0.43
N MET A 267 4.66 -20.54 0.05
CA MET A 267 4.82 -20.88 1.47
C MET A 267 6.30 -21.13 1.79
#